data_70f3eb54008fc09f463b8e6b79eaeec1
#
_entry.id   70f3eb54008fc09f463b8e6b79eaeec1
#
_cell.length_a   1.000
_cell.length_b   1.000
_cell.length_c   1.000
_cell.angle_alpha   90.00
_cell.angle_beta   90.00
_cell.angle_gamma   90.00
#
_symmetry.space_group_name_H-M   'P 1'
#
loop_
_entity.id
_entity.type
_entity.pdbx_description
1 polymer ?
#
loop_
_entity_poly.entity_id
_entity_poly.type
_entity_poly.pdbx_seq_one_letter_code
_entity_poly.pdbx_strand_id
1 'polypeptide(L)'
;MLLAFKLKLALACVAGLAGPIAVAPLVSDMTIQGTATEPATVEIARGHLSYRAAGDFTRGGQQAEAPLRDVRFAKPLTIMQQQVSSADYQLCVYDGACRALDRGVVLAPDRPAVQVSWHDAQAYAIWLSRRTGQTWRLPSDAEWAYAAGSRFKDDGLPVDANDPSKRWISRYERESDRDLSDTTAYPFGKFGLNEHGVEDLAGNVWEWTSTCFVRSRVDESGKPAPQTVNCGVRVVEGAHRAYVTDFIRDARAGGCAQGVPPANLGFRLVREETSWVASVSARLGKVWTARS
;
A
#
# COMPACT_ATOMS: atom_id res chain seq x y z
N MET A 1 86.06 -7.51 -28.08
CA MET A 1 86.61 -8.68 -27.39
C MET A 1 85.47 -9.37 -26.71
N LEU A 2 84.92 -10.39 -27.36
CA LEU A 2 85.06 -11.81 -26.92
C LEU A 2 84.30 -12.10 -25.65
N LEU A 3 83.44 -12.99 -25.50
CA LEU A 3 83.32 -14.38 -25.99
C LEU A 3 81.83 -14.83 -25.91
N ALA A 4 81.39 -15.56 -26.89
CA ALA A 4 80.17 -16.32 -26.90
C ALA A 4 80.34 -17.60 -26.03
N PHE A 5 79.35 -17.97 -25.22
CA PHE A 5 79.22 -19.29 -24.70
C PHE A 5 77.84 -19.85 -25.09
N LYS A 6 77.86 -20.81 -25.98
CA LYS A 6 76.74 -21.65 -26.36
C LYS A 6 76.59 -22.75 -25.32
N LEU A 7 75.49 -22.81 -24.61
CA LEU A 7 75.09 -23.97 -23.83
C LEU A 7 73.81 -24.57 -24.44
N LYS A 8 73.95 -25.71 -25.03
CA LYS A 8 72.84 -26.55 -25.50
C LYS A 8 72.30 -27.29 -24.29
N LEU A 9 71.03 -27.08 -23.98
CA LEU A 9 70.34 -27.94 -23.02
C LEU A 9 69.22 -28.69 -23.75
N ALA A 10 69.23 -29.95 -23.67
CA ALA A 10 68.33 -30.91 -24.29
C ALA A 10 66.94 -30.83 -23.64
N LEU A 11 65.94 -30.74 -24.51
CA LEU A 11 64.49 -30.70 -24.12
C LEU A 11 64.05 -32.17 -24.01
N ALA A 12 63.79 -32.60 -22.79
CA ALA A 12 63.02 -33.83 -22.53
C ALA A 12 61.50 -33.50 -22.52
N CYS A 13 60.81 -34.00 -23.53
CA CYS A 13 59.34 -33.95 -23.57
C CYS A 13 58.78 -34.94 -22.55
N VAL A 14 58.19 -34.41 -21.46
CA VAL A 14 57.25 -35.16 -20.63
C VAL A 14 55.84 -34.73 -21.05
N ALA A 15 55.15 -35.61 -21.76
CA ALA A 15 53.74 -35.45 -22.10
C ALA A 15 52.92 -35.72 -20.82
N GLY A 16 52.58 -34.67 -20.09
CA GLY A 16 51.64 -34.71 -19.00
C GLY A 16 50.22 -34.45 -19.55
N LEU A 17 49.36 -35.45 -19.41
CA LEU A 17 47.92 -35.33 -19.66
C LEU A 17 47.30 -34.37 -18.62
N ALA A 18 47.22 -33.09 -18.93
CA ALA A 18 46.45 -32.13 -18.17
C ALA A 18 45.07 -32.03 -18.82
N GLY A 19 44.10 -32.79 -18.30
CA GLY A 19 42.69 -32.57 -18.62
C GLY A 19 42.24 -31.20 -18.09
N PRO A 20 41.30 -30.52 -18.75
CA PRO A 20 40.78 -29.26 -18.25
C PRO A 20 40.02 -29.51 -16.95
N ILE A 21 40.54 -28.98 -15.85
CA ILE A 21 39.76 -28.85 -14.61
C ILE A 21 38.74 -27.77 -14.87
N ALA A 22 37.52 -28.19 -15.21
CA ALA A 22 36.37 -27.29 -15.23
C ALA A 22 36.08 -26.84 -13.79
N VAL A 23 36.59 -25.69 -13.40
CA VAL A 23 36.13 -24.99 -12.20
C VAL A 23 34.74 -24.45 -12.52
N ALA A 24 33.71 -25.26 -12.23
CA ALA A 24 32.35 -24.75 -12.21
C ALA A 24 32.29 -23.69 -11.09
N PRO A 25 31.84 -22.48 -11.39
CA PRO A 25 31.53 -21.54 -10.31
C PRO A 25 30.41 -22.15 -9.48
N LEU A 26 30.71 -22.49 -8.22
CA LEU A 26 29.70 -22.69 -7.21
C LEU A 26 29.02 -21.32 -6.98
N VAL A 27 28.16 -20.95 -7.89
CA VAL A 27 27.11 -19.98 -7.58
C VAL A 27 26.19 -20.71 -6.62
N SER A 28 26.49 -20.58 -5.34
CA SER A 28 25.51 -20.90 -4.30
C SER A 28 24.33 -20.00 -4.58
N ASP A 29 23.31 -20.58 -5.20
CA ASP A 29 21.99 -20.00 -5.30
C ASP A 29 21.49 -19.90 -3.85
N MET A 30 21.87 -18.82 -3.17
CA MET A 30 21.25 -18.41 -1.92
C MET A 30 19.85 -17.93 -2.26
N THR A 31 18.99 -18.87 -2.62
CA THR A 31 17.56 -18.68 -2.46
C THR A 31 17.34 -18.46 -0.97
N ILE A 32 17.29 -17.18 -0.58
CA ILE A 32 16.72 -16.77 0.70
C ILE A 32 15.24 -17.12 0.59
N GLN A 33 14.91 -18.40 0.84
CA GLN A 33 13.54 -18.82 1.11
C GLN A 33 13.17 -18.34 2.51
N GLY A 34 13.19 -17.03 2.70
CA GLY A 34 12.44 -16.40 3.75
C GLY A 34 10.98 -16.65 3.42
N THR A 35 10.31 -17.57 4.10
CA THR A 35 8.87 -17.61 4.13
C THR A 35 8.45 -16.23 4.64
N ALA A 36 7.83 -15.41 3.78
CA ALA A 36 7.22 -14.18 4.26
C ALA A 36 6.27 -14.62 5.38
N THR A 37 6.58 -14.20 6.59
CA THR A 37 5.73 -14.49 7.74
C THR A 37 4.38 -13.83 7.45
N GLU A 38 3.29 -14.53 7.68
CA GLU A 38 1.95 -13.93 7.52
C GLU A 38 1.88 -12.69 8.39
N PRO A 39 1.46 -11.53 7.85
CA PRO A 39 1.41 -10.29 8.63
C PRO A 39 0.46 -10.42 9.81
N ALA A 40 0.79 -9.76 10.93
CA ALA A 40 -0.12 -9.64 12.05
C ALA A 40 -1.41 -8.94 11.62
N THR A 41 -2.55 -9.52 11.99
CA THR A 41 -3.87 -9.01 11.63
C THR A 41 -4.73 -8.81 12.84
N VAL A 42 -5.69 -7.91 12.71
CA VAL A 42 -6.78 -7.70 13.65
C VAL A 42 -8.09 -8.08 12.96
N GLU A 43 -8.93 -8.82 13.66
CA GLU A 43 -10.28 -9.11 13.23
C GLU A 43 -11.26 -8.16 13.91
N ILE A 44 -11.91 -7.30 13.13
CA ILE A 44 -12.92 -6.35 13.60
C ILE A 44 -14.30 -6.99 13.39
N ALA A 45 -15.09 -7.06 14.45
CA ALA A 45 -16.40 -7.68 14.41
C ALA A 45 -17.30 -7.04 13.33
N ARG A 46 -18.30 -7.78 12.87
CA ARG A 46 -19.36 -7.24 12.01
C ARG A 46 -20.06 -6.05 12.68
N GLY A 47 -20.46 -5.08 11.87
CA GLY A 47 -21.12 -3.88 12.37
C GLY A 47 -21.60 -2.96 11.24
N HIS A 48 -21.72 -1.70 11.54
CA HIS A 48 -22.09 -0.68 10.55
C HIS A 48 -21.30 0.60 10.81
N LEU A 49 -21.16 1.39 9.76
CA LEU A 49 -20.50 2.68 9.77
C LEU A 49 -21.39 3.67 9.03
N SER A 50 -21.72 4.80 9.67
CA SER A 50 -22.29 5.95 8.99
C SER A 50 -21.19 6.98 8.79
N TYR A 51 -20.88 7.32 7.55
CA TYR A 51 -19.80 8.24 7.21
C TYR A 51 -20.09 8.99 5.91
N ARG A 52 -19.44 10.12 5.70
CA ARG A 52 -19.58 10.87 4.45
C ARG A 52 -18.85 10.18 3.31
N ALA A 53 -19.55 10.07 2.17
CA ALA A 53 -18.99 9.46 0.97
C ALA A 53 -17.74 10.21 0.52
N ALA A 54 -16.72 9.43 0.08
CA ALA A 54 -15.58 10.02 -0.60
C ALA A 54 -15.97 10.56 -1.97
N GLY A 55 -15.42 11.72 -2.34
CA GLY A 55 -15.65 12.33 -3.65
C GLY A 55 -15.89 13.83 -3.61
N ASP A 56 -16.23 14.36 -4.78
CA ASP A 56 -16.60 15.76 -5.00
C ASP A 56 -18.09 15.85 -5.33
N PHE A 57 -18.83 16.59 -4.52
CA PHE A 57 -20.26 16.72 -4.63
C PHE A 57 -20.66 18.17 -4.87
N THR A 58 -21.58 18.38 -5.82
CA THR A 58 -22.05 19.73 -6.18
C THR A 58 -23.57 19.78 -6.15
N ARG A 59 -24.12 20.94 -5.77
CA ARG A 59 -25.55 21.28 -5.85
C ARG A 59 -25.67 22.64 -6.53
N GLY A 60 -26.48 22.72 -7.60
CA GLY A 60 -26.65 23.96 -8.34
C GLY A 60 -25.34 24.57 -8.88
N GLY A 61 -24.32 23.74 -9.13
CA GLY A 61 -23.00 24.20 -9.59
C GLY A 61 -22.04 24.65 -8.47
N GLN A 62 -22.49 24.67 -7.23
CA GLN A 62 -21.67 24.98 -6.05
C GLN A 62 -21.25 23.71 -5.34
N GLN A 63 -20.13 23.74 -4.64
CA GLN A 63 -19.68 22.62 -3.83
C GLN A 63 -20.68 22.32 -2.71
N ALA A 64 -21.07 21.07 -2.60
CA ALA A 64 -22.01 20.58 -1.61
C ALA A 64 -21.33 19.65 -0.62
N GLU A 65 -21.96 19.45 0.52
CA GLU A 65 -21.54 18.45 1.48
C GLU A 65 -21.74 17.04 0.92
N ALA A 66 -20.76 16.17 1.14
CA ALA A 66 -20.85 14.77 0.73
C ALA A 66 -21.99 14.07 1.49
N PRO A 67 -22.81 13.26 0.80
CA PRO A 67 -23.91 12.56 1.45
C PRO A 67 -23.39 11.53 2.47
N LEU A 68 -24.13 11.39 3.58
CA LEU A 68 -23.90 10.29 4.52
C LEU A 68 -24.26 8.97 3.87
N ARG A 69 -23.44 7.96 4.11
CA ARG A 69 -23.63 6.58 3.70
C ARG A 69 -23.63 5.67 4.92
N ASP A 70 -24.64 4.83 4.99
CA ASP A 70 -24.66 3.74 5.96
C ASP A 70 -24.14 2.47 5.30
N VAL A 71 -22.99 2.00 5.77
CA VAL A 71 -22.34 0.78 5.29
C VAL A 71 -22.46 -0.29 6.35
N ARG A 72 -23.01 -1.44 5.94
CA ARG A 72 -23.12 -2.62 6.82
C ARG A 72 -22.03 -3.60 6.48
N PHE A 73 -21.22 -3.93 7.46
CA PHE A 73 -20.24 -5.02 7.42
C PHE A 73 -20.91 -6.30 7.91
N ALA A 74 -21.37 -7.12 6.96
CA ALA A 74 -22.09 -8.37 7.28
C ALA A 74 -21.16 -9.49 7.78
N LYS A 75 -19.85 -9.36 7.53
CA LYS A 75 -18.79 -10.25 7.97
C LYS A 75 -17.77 -9.47 8.77
N PRO A 76 -16.98 -10.14 9.62
CA PRO A 76 -15.81 -9.53 10.24
C PRO A 76 -14.85 -8.98 9.18
N LEU A 77 -14.14 -7.91 9.52
CA LEU A 77 -13.08 -7.33 8.69
C LEU A 77 -11.73 -7.74 9.25
N THR A 78 -10.96 -8.50 8.48
CA THR A 78 -9.58 -8.84 8.85
C THR A 78 -8.63 -7.87 8.16
N ILE A 79 -7.93 -7.06 8.94
CA ILE A 79 -7.03 -6.01 8.44
C ILE A 79 -5.65 -6.16 9.10
N MET A 80 -4.58 -5.79 8.40
CA MET A 80 -3.23 -5.74 8.97
C MET A 80 -3.22 -4.82 10.19
N GLN A 81 -2.60 -5.28 11.27
CA GLN A 81 -2.44 -4.48 12.49
C GLN A 81 -1.60 -3.23 12.21
N GLN A 82 -0.52 -3.38 11.44
CA GLN A 82 0.39 -2.31 11.02
C GLN A 82 0.32 -2.08 9.52
N GLN A 83 0.86 -0.97 9.05
CA GLN A 83 1.17 -0.77 7.64
C GLN A 83 2.21 -1.80 7.19
N VAL A 84 2.32 -2.03 5.88
CA VAL A 84 3.40 -2.85 5.32
C VAL A 84 4.74 -2.18 5.62
N SER A 85 5.67 -2.91 6.23
CA SER A 85 7.00 -2.39 6.52
C SER A 85 7.83 -2.21 5.26
N SER A 86 8.81 -1.31 5.30
CA SER A 86 9.75 -1.14 4.20
C SER A 86 10.62 -2.38 3.99
N ALA A 87 10.90 -3.14 5.05
CA ALA A 87 11.63 -4.42 4.95
C ALA A 87 10.78 -5.51 4.26
N ASP A 88 9.49 -5.65 4.63
CA ASP A 88 8.61 -6.61 3.97
C ASP A 88 8.35 -6.26 2.50
N TYR A 89 8.21 -4.96 2.21
CA TYR A 89 8.09 -4.50 0.84
C TYR A 89 9.35 -4.83 0.04
N GLN A 90 10.54 -4.71 0.64
CA GLN A 90 11.81 -5.04 0.00
C GLN A 90 11.91 -6.54 -0.35
N LEU A 91 11.26 -7.45 0.39
CA LEU A 91 11.19 -8.86 0.01
C LEU A 91 10.45 -9.04 -1.33
N CYS A 92 9.36 -8.30 -1.54
CA CYS A 92 8.66 -8.30 -2.81
C CYS A 92 9.53 -7.77 -3.96
N VAL A 93 10.38 -6.77 -3.69
CA VAL A 93 11.34 -6.23 -4.67
C VAL A 93 12.40 -7.27 -5.01
N TYR A 94 12.95 -8.01 -4.04
CA TYR A 94 13.90 -9.10 -4.27
C TYR A 94 13.32 -10.24 -5.10
N ASP A 95 12.05 -10.56 -4.90
CA ASP A 95 11.34 -11.54 -5.72
C ASP A 95 11.01 -11.03 -7.14
N GLY A 96 11.37 -9.79 -7.46
CA GLY A 96 11.11 -9.15 -8.76
C GLY A 96 9.65 -8.83 -9.02
N ALA A 97 8.78 -8.89 -7.99
CA ALA A 97 7.35 -8.66 -8.12
C ALA A 97 6.94 -7.21 -7.86
N CYS A 98 7.75 -6.46 -7.13
CA CYS A 98 7.51 -5.05 -6.81
C CYS A 98 8.63 -4.16 -7.37
N ARG A 99 8.26 -2.93 -7.70
CA ARG A 99 9.23 -1.88 -8.05
C ARG A 99 10.00 -1.45 -6.79
N ALA A 100 11.32 -1.23 -6.92
CA ALA A 100 12.15 -0.75 -5.82
C ALA A 100 11.64 0.58 -5.24
N LEU A 101 11.80 0.74 -3.92
CA LEU A 101 11.55 2.02 -3.25
C LEU A 101 12.53 3.08 -3.78
N ASP A 102 12.12 4.33 -3.68
CA ASP A 102 12.96 5.43 -4.14
C ASP A 102 14.19 5.61 -3.23
N ARG A 103 15.26 6.22 -3.78
CA ARG A 103 16.48 6.45 -3.02
C ARG A 103 16.22 7.32 -1.79
N GLY A 104 16.80 6.94 -0.66
CA GLY A 104 16.64 7.65 0.60
C GLY A 104 15.54 7.11 1.51
N VAL A 105 14.71 6.18 1.06
CA VAL A 105 13.80 5.46 1.96
C VAL A 105 14.60 4.53 2.86
N VAL A 106 14.42 4.67 4.16
CA VAL A 106 15.07 3.79 5.15
C VAL A 106 14.38 2.44 5.14
N LEU A 107 15.15 1.39 4.83
CA LEU A 107 14.67 0.01 4.89
C LEU A 107 14.77 -0.49 6.33
N ALA A 108 13.64 -0.69 6.97
CA ALA A 108 13.57 -1.16 8.35
C ALA A 108 12.29 -1.98 8.60
N PRO A 109 12.34 -2.99 9.48
CA PRO A 109 11.18 -3.80 9.80
C PRO A 109 10.15 -3.05 10.66
N ASP A 110 10.58 -2.00 11.33
CA ASP A 110 9.79 -1.21 12.28
C ASP A 110 9.19 0.08 11.68
N ARG A 111 9.31 0.28 10.35
CA ARG A 111 8.81 1.50 9.68
C ARG A 111 8.00 1.17 8.43
N PRO A 112 6.94 1.95 8.15
CA PRO A 112 6.16 1.75 6.95
C PRO A 112 6.97 1.92 5.66
N ALA A 113 6.60 1.17 4.64
CA ALA A 113 6.98 1.46 3.27
C ALA A 113 6.29 2.74 2.84
N VAL A 114 7.08 3.74 2.44
CA VAL A 114 6.59 5.04 1.97
C VAL A 114 7.07 5.33 0.55
N GLN A 115 6.52 6.37 -0.07
CA GLN A 115 6.80 6.70 -1.46
C GLN A 115 6.46 5.54 -2.41
N VAL A 116 5.31 4.94 -2.16
CA VAL A 116 4.71 3.88 -2.99
C VAL A 116 3.47 4.42 -3.69
N SER A 117 3.32 4.12 -4.97
CA SER A 117 2.10 4.40 -5.73
C SER A 117 1.01 3.37 -5.41
N TRP A 118 -0.22 3.65 -5.84
CA TRP A 118 -1.29 2.68 -5.75
C TRP A 118 -0.97 1.37 -6.50
N HIS A 119 -0.32 1.47 -7.65
CA HIS A 119 0.11 0.31 -8.43
C HIS A 119 1.18 -0.51 -7.71
N ASP A 120 2.10 0.15 -7.01
CA ASP A 120 3.10 -0.52 -6.18
C ASP A 120 2.45 -1.30 -5.03
N ALA A 121 1.46 -0.68 -4.37
CA ALA A 121 0.69 -1.33 -3.29
C ALA A 121 -0.12 -2.53 -3.80
N GLN A 122 -0.72 -2.43 -4.99
CA GLN A 122 -1.42 -3.55 -5.63
C GLN A 122 -0.48 -4.68 -6.01
N ALA A 123 0.70 -4.37 -6.55
CA ALA A 123 1.71 -5.37 -6.88
C ALA A 123 2.13 -6.16 -5.63
N TYR A 124 2.34 -5.47 -4.51
CA TYR A 124 2.64 -6.10 -3.23
C TYR A 124 1.48 -7.00 -2.74
N ALA A 125 0.23 -6.53 -2.83
CA ALA A 125 -0.94 -7.31 -2.42
C ALA A 125 -1.06 -8.62 -3.23
N ILE A 126 -0.82 -8.56 -4.54
CA ILE A 126 -0.81 -9.73 -5.42
C ILE A 126 0.33 -10.69 -5.05
N TRP A 127 1.53 -10.16 -4.81
CA TRP A 127 2.68 -10.94 -4.40
C TRP A 127 2.45 -11.65 -3.05
N LEU A 128 1.97 -10.91 -2.05
CA LEU A 128 1.68 -11.46 -0.72
C LEU A 128 0.60 -12.54 -0.80
N SER A 129 -0.43 -12.31 -1.63
CA SER A 129 -1.49 -13.31 -1.85
C SER A 129 -0.93 -14.63 -2.38
N ARG A 130 0.00 -14.57 -3.34
CA ARG A 130 0.66 -15.76 -3.89
C ARG A 130 1.55 -16.46 -2.86
N ARG A 131 2.26 -15.68 -2.05
CA ARG A 131 3.19 -16.18 -1.03
C ARG A 131 2.46 -16.88 0.11
N THR A 132 1.34 -16.32 0.56
CA THR A 132 0.60 -16.83 1.73
C THR A 132 -0.53 -17.80 1.36
N GLY A 133 -0.95 -17.82 0.09
CA GLY A 133 -2.14 -18.56 -0.34
C GLY A 133 -3.46 -17.95 0.16
N GLN A 134 -3.43 -16.76 0.73
CA GLN A 134 -4.58 -15.98 1.17
C GLN A 134 -4.85 -14.87 0.15
N THR A 135 -6.06 -14.33 0.12
CA THR A 135 -6.37 -13.18 -0.74
C THR A 135 -6.18 -11.88 0.03
N TRP A 136 -5.17 -11.11 -0.36
CA TRP A 136 -4.86 -9.80 0.19
C TRP A 136 -5.19 -8.71 -0.82
N ARG A 137 -5.76 -7.61 -0.36
CA ARG A 137 -6.06 -6.43 -1.17
C ARG A 137 -6.00 -5.15 -0.36
N LEU A 138 -5.96 -4.02 -1.04
CA LEU A 138 -6.17 -2.73 -0.39
C LEU A 138 -7.58 -2.67 0.22
N PRO A 139 -7.75 -2.05 1.39
CA PRO A 139 -9.07 -1.77 1.95
C PRO A 139 -9.83 -0.81 1.03
N SER A 140 -11.14 -0.87 1.01
CA SER A 140 -11.95 0.25 0.54
C SER A 140 -11.88 1.41 1.55
N ASP A 141 -12.26 2.61 1.11
CA ASP A 141 -12.43 3.78 1.95
C ASP A 141 -13.31 3.48 3.18
N ALA A 142 -14.44 2.82 2.96
CA ALA A 142 -15.34 2.42 4.05
C ALA A 142 -14.71 1.41 5.03
N GLU A 143 -13.95 0.44 4.54
CA GLU A 143 -13.26 -0.54 5.39
C GLU A 143 -12.17 0.12 6.21
N TRP A 144 -11.42 1.04 5.60
CA TRP A 144 -10.39 1.80 6.32
C TRP A 144 -11.03 2.68 7.41
N ALA A 145 -12.08 3.43 7.07
CA ALA A 145 -12.81 4.26 8.02
C ALA A 145 -13.42 3.43 9.18
N TYR A 146 -13.97 2.26 8.87
CA TYR A 146 -14.48 1.33 9.87
C TYR A 146 -13.38 0.82 10.79
N ALA A 147 -12.22 0.45 10.23
CA ALA A 147 -11.08 0.01 11.02
C ALA A 147 -10.47 1.14 11.87
N ALA A 148 -10.54 2.38 11.40
CA ALA A 148 -10.04 3.54 12.13
C ALA A 148 -10.90 3.88 13.35
N GLY A 149 -12.18 3.53 13.35
CA GLY A 149 -13.07 3.74 14.47
C GLY A 149 -13.12 5.19 14.92
N SER A 150 -12.88 5.45 16.20
CA SER A 150 -12.88 6.81 16.77
C SER A 150 -11.77 7.73 16.23
N ARG A 151 -10.77 7.18 15.56
CA ARG A 151 -9.70 7.96 14.90
C ARG A 151 -10.09 8.47 13.52
N PHE A 152 -11.11 7.89 12.91
CA PHE A 152 -11.62 8.38 11.64
C PHE A 152 -12.22 9.78 11.84
N LYS A 153 -11.74 10.71 11.04
CA LYS A 153 -12.26 12.08 11.02
C LYS A 153 -13.01 12.27 9.71
N ASP A 154 -14.33 12.27 9.84
CA ASP A 154 -15.18 12.65 8.72
C ASP A 154 -14.87 14.11 8.33
N ASP A 155 -14.61 14.35 7.05
CA ASP A 155 -14.29 15.68 6.50
C ASP A 155 -15.51 16.61 6.41
N GLY A 156 -16.60 16.28 7.10
CA GLY A 156 -17.78 17.11 7.21
C GLY A 156 -17.44 18.51 7.70
N LEU A 157 -17.25 19.44 6.76
CA LEU A 157 -17.15 20.84 7.07
C LEU A 157 -18.54 21.46 6.92
N PRO A 158 -18.97 22.25 7.91
CA PRO A 158 -20.24 22.98 7.77
C PRO A 158 -20.25 23.77 6.47
N VAL A 159 -21.25 23.52 5.64
CA VAL A 159 -21.48 24.34 4.44
C VAL A 159 -22.30 25.55 4.89
N ASP A 160 -21.65 26.71 4.97
CA ASP A 160 -22.36 27.96 5.08
C ASP A 160 -22.76 28.42 3.67
N ALA A 161 -24.05 28.35 3.38
CA ALA A 161 -24.59 28.78 2.06
C ALA A 161 -24.32 30.26 1.78
N ASN A 162 -24.13 31.07 2.82
CA ASN A 162 -23.91 32.52 2.72
C ASN A 162 -22.41 32.86 2.62
N ASP A 163 -21.53 31.95 2.98
CA ASP A 163 -20.09 32.17 2.93
C ASP A 163 -19.34 30.87 2.52
N PRO A 164 -19.28 30.59 1.21
CA PRO A 164 -18.55 29.43 0.70
C PRO A 164 -17.05 29.42 1.06
N SER A 165 -16.49 30.60 1.38
CA SER A 165 -15.08 30.72 1.73
C SER A 165 -14.75 30.13 3.10
N LYS A 166 -15.71 30.12 4.03
CA LYS A 166 -15.54 29.53 5.37
C LYS A 166 -15.12 28.07 5.33
N ARG A 167 -15.69 27.29 4.40
CA ARG A 167 -15.31 25.88 4.23
C ARG A 167 -13.85 25.73 3.84
N TRP A 168 -13.40 26.60 2.91
CA TRP A 168 -12.01 26.60 2.47
C TRP A 168 -11.06 27.06 3.59
N ILE A 169 -11.43 28.13 4.29
CA ILE A 169 -10.67 28.67 5.43
C ILE A 169 -10.59 27.63 6.54
N SER A 170 -11.69 27.02 6.94
CA SER A 170 -11.70 25.99 8.00
C SER A 170 -10.91 24.72 7.61
N ARG A 171 -10.83 24.40 6.33
CA ARG A 171 -9.95 23.33 5.84
C ARG A 171 -8.50 23.75 5.94
N TYR A 172 -8.17 24.94 5.47
CA TYR A 172 -6.83 25.49 5.52
C TYR A 172 -6.32 25.62 6.96
N GLU A 173 -7.14 26.13 7.87
CA GLU A 173 -6.80 26.23 9.31
C GLU A 173 -6.52 24.85 9.91
N ARG A 174 -7.39 23.85 9.67
CA ARG A 174 -7.14 22.47 10.15
C ARG A 174 -5.87 21.85 9.57
N GLU A 175 -5.48 22.22 8.39
CA GLU A 175 -4.30 21.72 7.71
C GLU A 175 -3.04 22.47 8.20
N SER A 176 -3.15 23.78 8.43
CA SER A 176 -2.02 24.59 8.93
C SER A 176 -1.70 24.32 10.40
N ASP A 177 -2.68 23.92 11.21
CA ASP A 177 -2.47 23.52 12.62
C ASP A 177 -1.75 22.17 12.75
N ARG A 178 -1.57 21.45 11.67
CA ARG A 178 -0.82 20.20 11.62
C ARG A 178 0.57 20.50 11.11
N ASP A 179 1.59 20.11 11.88
CA ASP A 179 2.96 20.17 11.40
C ASP A 179 3.18 19.13 10.29
N LEU A 180 2.75 19.49 9.07
CA LEU A 180 2.88 18.67 7.88
C LEU A 180 4.28 18.77 7.26
N SER A 181 5.18 19.52 7.90
CA SER A 181 6.58 19.65 7.48
C SER A 181 7.36 18.36 7.76
N ASP A 182 6.95 17.58 8.76
CA ASP A 182 7.59 16.31 9.08
C ASP A 182 7.13 15.21 8.12
N THR A 183 8.03 14.88 7.22
CA THR A 183 7.85 13.83 6.21
C THR A 183 8.48 12.51 6.63
N THR A 184 8.91 12.40 7.88
CA THR A 184 9.57 11.22 8.41
C THR A 184 8.51 10.16 8.74
N ALA A 185 8.64 8.97 8.14
CA ALA A 185 7.89 7.82 8.60
C ALA A 185 8.45 7.37 9.96
N TYR A 186 7.62 7.40 10.98
CA TYR A 186 8.00 6.99 12.34
C TYR A 186 7.98 5.46 12.49
N PRO A 187 8.70 4.92 13.48
CA PRO A 187 8.53 3.54 13.88
C PRO A 187 7.08 3.23 14.26
N PHE A 188 6.66 1.99 13.98
CA PHE A 188 5.34 1.50 14.36
C PHE A 188 5.06 1.70 15.86
N GLY A 189 3.80 1.92 16.20
CA GLY A 189 3.35 2.17 17.56
C GLY A 189 3.51 3.61 18.03
N LYS A 190 4.10 4.51 17.22
CA LYS A 190 4.27 5.92 17.59
C LYS A 190 2.95 6.60 17.94
N PHE A 191 1.89 6.28 17.22
CA PHE A 191 0.54 6.82 17.43
C PHE A 191 -0.37 5.84 18.18
N GLY A 192 0.16 4.68 18.57
CA GLY A 192 -0.50 3.66 19.39
C GLY A 192 -1.64 2.91 18.71
N LEU A 193 -2.31 2.09 19.48
CA LEU A 193 -3.46 1.28 19.07
C LEU A 193 -4.76 2.10 19.19
N ASN A 194 -5.71 1.84 18.28
CA ASN A 194 -7.10 2.28 18.47
C ASN A 194 -7.90 1.22 19.26
N GLU A 195 -9.21 1.46 19.44
CA GLU A 195 -10.13 0.55 20.15
C GLU A 195 -10.27 -0.82 19.51
N HIS A 196 -9.94 -0.96 18.22
CA HIS A 196 -9.95 -2.23 17.50
C HIS A 196 -8.61 -2.97 17.56
N GLY A 197 -7.57 -2.36 18.16
CA GLY A 197 -6.23 -2.94 18.21
C GLY A 197 -5.42 -2.73 16.93
N VAL A 198 -5.83 -1.82 16.05
CA VAL A 198 -5.08 -1.44 14.84
C VAL A 198 -4.13 -0.29 15.15
N GLU A 199 -2.88 -0.42 14.76
CA GLU A 199 -1.82 0.55 15.06
C GLU A 199 -1.77 1.69 14.05
N ASP A 200 -1.44 2.88 14.55
CA ASP A 200 -1.07 4.09 13.82
C ASP A 200 -2.07 4.57 12.75
N LEU A 201 -3.32 4.10 12.80
CA LEU A 201 -4.37 4.63 11.94
C LEU A 201 -4.58 6.13 12.18
N ALA A 202 -4.79 6.88 11.12
CA ALA A 202 -4.92 8.34 11.10
C ALA A 202 -3.68 9.08 11.66
N GLY A 203 -2.51 8.41 11.71
CA GLY A 203 -1.26 8.95 12.26
C GLY A 203 -0.12 8.93 11.25
N ASN A 204 0.74 7.95 11.35
CA ASN A 204 2.08 7.85 10.76
C ASN A 204 2.16 8.20 9.26
N VAL A 205 1.36 7.53 8.44
CA VAL A 205 1.35 7.73 6.98
C VAL A 205 -0.07 7.78 6.44
N TRP A 206 -0.25 8.37 5.25
CA TRP A 206 -1.48 8.20 4.48
C TRP A 206 -1.48 6.85 3.80
N GLU A 207 -2.62 6.21 3.77
CA GLU A 207 -2.76 4.84 3.30
C GLU A 207 -3.65 4.77 2.06
N TRP A 208 -3.14 4.10 1.03
CA TRP A 208 -3.88 3.85 -0.20
C TRP A 208 -5.12 2.99 0.07
N THR A 209 -6.23 3.38 -0.52
CA THR A 209 -7.44 2.56 -0.59
C THR A 209 -7.72 2.07 -2.01
N SER A 210 -8.60 1.09 -2.15
CA SER A 210 -9.07 0.62 -3.46
C SER A 210 -10.13 1.54 -4.08
N THR A 211 -10.66 2.51 -3.32
CA THR A 211 -11.78 3.35 -3.73
C THR A 211 -11.37 4.38 -4.77
N CYS A 212 -12.12 4.44 -5.87
CA CYS A 212 -11.94 5.43 -6.92
C CYS A 212 -12.53 6.79 -6.51
N PHE A 213 -11.95 7.87 -7.01
CA PHE A 213 -12.53 9.19 -6.90
C PHE A 213 -13.86 9.26 -7.64
N VAL A 214 -14.84 9.92 -7.01
CA VAL A 214 -16.19 10.08 -7.55
C VAL A 214 -16.54 11.57 -7.62
N ARG A 215 -17.16 11.97 -8.71
CA ARG A 215 -17.82 13.26 -8.83
C ARG A 215 -19.31 13.05 -9.06
N SER A 216 -20.14 13.74 -8.30
CA SER A 216 -21.60 13.62 -8.39
C SER A 216 -22.29 14.95 -8.11
N ARG A 217 -23.48 15.09 -8.66
CA ARG A 217 -24.42 16.12 -8.23
C ARG A 217 -25.32 15.55 -7.15
N VAL A 218 -25.69 16.36 -6.20
CA VAL A 218 -26.72 16.03 -5.22
C VAL A 218 -27.95 16.89 -5.47
N ASP A 219 -29.11 16.29 -5.35
CA ASP A 219 -30.39 17.01 -5.44
C ASP A 219 -30.67 17.79 -4.14
N GLU A 220 -31.84 18.46 -4.08
CA GLU A 220 -32.24 19.24 -2.90
C GLU A 220 -32.39 18.38 -1.64
N SER A 221 -32.71 17.10 -1.79
CA SER A 221 -32.77 16.12 -0.68
C SER A 221 -31.42 15.56 -0.25
N GLY A 222 -30.34 15.92 -0.95
CA GLY A 222 -28.99 15.38 -0.70
C GLY A 222 -28.73 14.03 -1.38
N LYS A 223 -29.67 13.53 -2.20
CA LYS A 223 -29.50 12.27 -2.92
C LYS A 223 -28.55 12.46 -4.10
N PRO A 224 -27.50 11.61 -4.25
CA PRO A 224 -26.59 11.72 -5.36
C PRO A 224 -27.25 11.29 -6.69
N ALA A 225 -27.02 12.08 -7.73
CA ALA A 225 -27.33 11.74 -9.13
C ALA A 225 -26.31 10.68 -9.64
N PRO A 226 -26.45 10.20 -10.89
CA PRO A 226 -25.46 9.35 -11.51
C PRO A 226 -24.06 9.93 -11.38
N GLN A 227 -23.11 9.09 -10.95
CA GLN A 227 -21.75 9.49 -10.60
C GLN A 227 -20.82 9.31 -11.79
N THR A 228 -19.85 10.23 -11.92
CA THR A 228 -18.66 10.00 -12.74
C THR A 228 -17.59 9.41 -11.85
N VAL A 229 -17.15 8.20 -12.19
CA VAL A 229 -16.10 7.49 -11.45
C VAL A 229 -14.79 7.60 -12.21
N ASN A 230 -13.74 8.05 -11.52
CA ASN A 230 -12.38 8.14 -12.06
C ASN A 230 -11.43 7.30 -11.22
N CYS A 231 -11.06 6.12 -11.72
CA CYS A 231 -10.14 5.22 -11.03
C CYS A 231 -8.65 5.53 -11.26
N GLY A 232 -8.31 6.48 -12.11
CA GLY A 232 -6.96 7.06 -12.18
C GLY A 232 -6.62 7.97 -10.99
N VAL A 233 -7.63 8.26 -10.14
CA VAL A 233 -7.48 8.97 -8.87
C VAL A 233 -8.09 8.12 -7.78
N ARG A 234 -7.35 7.91 -6.70
CA ARG A 234 -7.73 7.06 -5.58
C ARG A 234 -7.93 7.87 -4.31
N VAL A 235 -8.81 7.36 -3.48
CA VAL A 235 -8.93 7.85 -2.10
C VAL A 235 -7.74 7.34 -1.31
N VAL A 236 -7.10 8.23 -0.58
CA VAL A 236 -6.13 7.92 0.47
C VAL A 236 -6.64 8.45 1.80
N GLU A 237 -6.43 7.67 2.84
CA GLU A 237 -6.89 7.97 4.18
C GLU A 237 -5.69 8.14 5.13
N GLY A 238 -5.80 9.05 6.08
CA GLY A 238 -4.73 9.33 7.04
C GLY A 238 -5.20 10.35 8.07
N ALA A 239 -4.38 11.35 8.34
CA ALA A 239 -4.77 12.46 9.21
C ALA A 239 -6.02 13.22 8.69
N HIS A 240 -6.25 13.14 7.39
CA HIS A 240 -7.47 13.56 6.68
C HIS A 240 -7.61 12.72 5.41
N ARG A 241 -8.78 12.73 4.80
CA ARG A 241 -8.99 12.14 3.47
C ARG A 241 -8.37 13.02 2.39
N ALA A 242 -7.70 12.38 1.42
CA ALA A 242 -7.17 13.05 0.25
C ALA A 242 -7.43 12.22 -1.02
N TYR A 243 -7.22 12.82 -2.19
CA TYR A 243 -7.40 12.19 -3.49
C TYR A 243 -6.11 12.31 -4.28
N VAL A 244 -5.51 11.21 -4.60
CA VAL A 244 -4.18 11.15 -5.23
C VAL A 244 -4.24 10.33 -6.50
N THR A 245 -3.56 10.79 -7.54
CA THR A 245 -3.43 10.06 -8.80
C THR A 245 -2.67 8.74 -8.55
N ASP A 246 -3.15 7.65 -9.10
CA ASP A 246 -2.75 6.27 -8.76
C ASP A 246 -1.28 5.93 -9.04
N PHE A 247 -0.60 6.66 -9.93
CA PHE A 247 0.83 6.47 -10.24
C PHE A 247 1.78 7.34 -9.40
N ILE A 248 1.25 8.29 -8.61
CA ILE A 248 2.06 9.19 -7.77
C ILE A 248 2.63 8.41 -6.57
N ARG A 249 3.92 8.60 -6.31
CA ARG A 249 4.63 8.05 -5.15
C ARG A 249 4.86 9.08 -4.05
N ASP A 250 5.10 10.34 -4.44
CA ASP A 250 5.18 11.47 -3.52
C ASP A 250 4.14 12.53 -3.94
N ALA A 251 3.07 12.63 -3.18
CA ALA A 251 1.97 13.54 -3.49
C ALA A 251 2.37 15.02 -3.41
N ARG A 252 3.47 15.35 -2.76
CA ARG A 252 4.01 16.73 -2.71
C ARG A 252 4.70 17.13 -4.01
N ALA A 253 5.18 16.15 -4.78
CA ALA A 253 5.86 16.41 -6.06
C ALA A 253 4.90 16.80 -7.18
N GLY A 254 3.61 16.79 -6.94
CA GLY A 254 2.56 17.21 -7.88
C GLY A 254 1.39 16.24 -7.93
N GLY A 255 0.20 16.76 -8.07
CA GLY A 255 -0.98 15.98 -8.38
C GLY A 255 -1.97 15.72 -7.25
N CYS A 256 -2.00 16.54 -6.22
CA CYS A 256 -3.08 16.51 -5.27
C CYS A 256 -4.30 17.27 -5.79
N ALA A 257 -5.44 16.64 -5.70
CA ALA A 257 -6.66 17.21 -6.21
C ALA A 257 -7.29 18.24 -5.26
N GLN A 258 -7.15 18.14 -3.97
CA GLN A 258 -7.77 19.06 -3.01
C GLN A 258 -7.07 19.03 -1.65
N GLY A 259 -6.64 20.18 -1.16
CA GLY A 259 -6.02 20.34 0.15
C GLY A 259 -4.49 20.17 0.16
N VAL A 260 -3.90 20.06 1.35
CA VAL A 260 -2.48 19.80 1.52
C VAL A 260 -2.18 18.35 1.12
N PRO A 261 -1.19 18.13 0.23
CA PRO A 261 -0.86 16.79 -0.21
C PRO A 261 -0.33 15.93 0.95
N PRO A 262 -0.64 14.61 0.95
CA PRO A 262 -0.08 13.67 1.91
C PRO A 262 1.44 13.71 1.93
N ALA A 263 2.02 13.80 3.12
CA ALA A 263 3.48 13.83 3.28
C ALA A 263 4.13 12.50 2.90
N ASN A 264 3.50 11.41 3.31
CA ASN A 264 3.98 10.05 3.10
C ASN A 264 2.83 9.15 2.65
N LEU A 265 3.00 8.51 1.51
CA LEU A 265 2.06 7.53 0.98
C LEU A 265 2.57 6.12 1.26
N GLY A 266 1.85 5.40 2.08
CA GLY A 266 2.05 3.99 2.40
C GLY A 266 0.76 3.21 2.22
N PHE A 267 0.66 2.02 2.81
CA PHE A 267 -0.54 1.20 2.73
C PHE A 267 -0.55 0.09 3.78
N ARG A 268 -1.74 -0.42 4.06
CA ARG A 268 -1.99 -1.71 4.71
C ARG A 268 -2.98 -2.50 3.90
N LEU A 269 -3.11 -3.78 4.18
CA LEU A 269 -3.98 -4.67 3.43
C LEU A 269 -5.07 -5.25 4.33
N VAL A 270 -6.17 -5.62 3.70
CA VAL A 270 -7.19 -6.48 4.26
C VAL A 270 -7.07 -7.88 3.68
N ARG A 271 -7.37 -8.89 4.50
CA ARG A 271 -7.44 -10.28 4.09
C ARG A 271 -8.90 -10.64 3.84
N GLU A 272 -9.19 -11.13 2.66
CA GLU A 272 -10.52 -11.66 2.36
C GLU A 272 -10.72 -13.02 3.03
N GLU A 273 -11.86 -13.21 3.64
CA GLU A 273 -12.26 -14.56 4.04
C GLU A 273 -12.44 -15.43 2.81
N THR A 274 -11.62 -16.45 2.66
CA THR A 274 -11.84 -17.49 1.65
C THR A 274 -13.18 -18.17 1.95
N SER A 275 -14.17 -18.01 1.06
CA SER A 275 -15.39 -18.81 1.20
C SER A 275 -14.96 -20.27 1.16
N TRP A 276 -15.48 -21.09 2.09
CA TRP A 276 -15.14 -22.52 2.14
C TRP A 276 -15.38 -23.22 0.78
N VAL A 277 -16.31 -22.72 -0.03
CA VAL A 277 -16.58 -23.19 -1.40
C VAL A 277 -15.37 -23.00 -2.31
N ALA A 278 -14.69 -21.85 -2.25
CA ALA A 278 -13.46 -21.60 -3.01
C ALA A 278 -12.30 -22.48 -2.52
N SER A 279 -12.20 -22.73 -1.22
CA SER A 279 -11.17 -23.61 -0.65
C SER A 279 -11.37 -25.08 -1.02
N VAL A 280 -12.62 -25.54 -1.12
CA VAL A 280 -12.95 -26.91 -1.56
C VAL A 280 -12.67 -27.07 -3.05
N SER A 281 -13.04 -26.12 -3.90
CA SER A 281 -12.74 -26.18 -5.34
C SER A 281 -11.24 -26.14 -5.64
N ALA A 282 -10.47 -25.34 -4.90
CA ALA A 282 -9.01 -25.31 -5.02
C ALA A 282 -8.34 -26.63 -4.56
N ARG A 283 -8.88 -27.30 -3.53
CA ARG A 283 -8.41 -28.62 -3.10
C ARG A 283 -8.76 -29.72 -4.09
N LEU A 284 -9.95 -29.69 -4.67
CA LEU A 284 -10.36 -30.66 -5.68
C LEU A 284 -9.58 -30.48 -6.99
N GLY A 285 -9.27 -29.25 -7.40
CA GLY A 285 -8.43 -28.97 -8.57
C GLY A 285 -7.01 -29.54 -8.41
N LYS A 286 -6.40 -29.46 -7.22
CA LYS A 286 -5.09 -30.06 -6.95
C LYS A 286 -5.08 -31.60 -6.97
N VAL A 287 -6.19 -32.23 -6.63
CA VAL A 287 -6.31 -33.70 -6.65
C VAL A 287 -6.42 -34.22 -8.09
N TRP A 288 -7.03 -33.43 -9.00
CA TRP A 288 -7.14 -33.83 -10.41
C TRP A 288 -5.83 -33.66 -11.19
N THR A 289 -5.02 -32.66 -10.88
CA THR A 289 -3.71 -32.45 -11.54
C THR A 289 -2.61 -33.39 -11.03
N ALA A 290 -2.80 -34.07 -9.90
CA ALA A 290 -1.86 -35.06 -9.37
C ALA A 290 -2.09 -36.48 -9.90
N ARG A 291 -3.12 -36.70 -10.76
CA ARG A 291 -3.48 -38.00 -11.31
C ARG A 291 -3.38 -38.10 -12.85
N SER A 292 -2.81 -37.06 -13.49
CA SER A 292 -2.53 -37.07 -14.93
C SER A 292 -1.04 -37.16 -15.25
#